data_8da8a2f2671c2f83fe10b4b56acb6dd0
#
_entry.id   8da8a2f2671c2f83fe10b4b56acb6dd0
#
_cell.length_a   1.000
_cell.length_b   1.000
_cell.length_c   1.000
_cell.angle_alpha   90.00
_cell.angle_beta   90.00
_cell.angle_gamma   90.00
#
_symmetry.space_group_name_H-M   'P 1'
#
loop_
_entity.id
_entity.type
_entity.pdbx_description
1 polymer ?
#
loop_
_entity_poly.entity_id
_entity_poly.type
_entity_poly.pdbx_seq_one_letter_code
_entity_poly.pdbx_strand_id
1 'polypeptide(L)'
;MKRRGLVINLALAMSFPVAAAEKQSEQSLGRQQQNYTPSLAVVMGLIQVSHFKLWLAGNLRNWPLAEYQLSQMNAALQDARALFPNLPAADTSAMSSEELRDAIRTKGGAKFDAAFAKFTSECNSCHERVGLRFIKIRVPATSPIMTSPLSNESFVPDQAPSSPARR
;
A
#
# COMPACT_ATOMS: atom_id res chain seq x y z
N MET A 1 56.81 53.13 41.46
CA MET A 1 55.45 53.23 40.85
C MET A 1 55.27 52.01 39.97
N LYS A 2 54.44 51.02 40.46
CA LYS A 2 54.13 49.74 39.74
C LYS A 2 52.74 49.87 39.13
N ARG A 3 52.67 49.92 37.80
CA ARG A 3 51.38 49.88 37.04
C ARG A 3 50.94 48.44 36.92
N ARG A 4 49.85 48.03 37.52
CA ARG A 4 49.18 46.76 37.36
C ARG A 4 48.27 46.85 36.13
N GLY A 5 48.61 46.14 35.08
CA GLY A 5 47.76 45.97 33.90
C GLY A 5 46.61 44.99 34.19
N LEU A 6 45.39 45.42 34.02
CA LEU A 6 44.17 44.64 34.15
C LEU A 6 43.93 43.93 32.78
N VAL A 7 44.10 42.62 32.74
CA VAL A 7 43.77 41.82 31.57
C VAL A 7 42.28 41.43 31.66
N ILE A 8 41.45 42.05 30.86
CA ILE A 8 40.03 41.69 30.73
C ILE A 8 39.93 40.55 29.72
N ASN A 9 39.70 39.32 30.20
CA ASN A 9 39.35 38.19 29.35
C ASN A 9 37.87 38.29 28.94
N LEU A 10 37.61 38.72 27.71
CA LEU A 10 36.28 38.73 27.11
C LEU A 10 36.00 37.31 26.57
N ALA A 11 35.39 36.44 27.34
CA ALA A 11 34.90 35.15 26.89
C ALA A 11 33.61 35.39 26.08
N LEU A 12 33.73 35.37 24.73
CA LEU A 12 32.61 35.43 23.84
C LEU A 12 31.91 34.04 23.83
N ALA A 13 30.85 33.89 24.62
CA ALA A 13 30.00 32.70 24.61
C ALA A 13 29.19 32.69 23.31
N MET A 14 29.64 31.94 22.31
CA MET A 14 28.83 31.66 21.10
C MET A 14 27.77 30.61 21.47
N SER A 15 26.63 31.09 21.95
CA SER A 15 25.43 30.27 22.08
C SER A 15 24.80 30.09 20.70
N PHE A 16 25.13 29.01 20.04
CA PHE A 16 24.45 28.64 18.80
C PHE A 16 23.00 28.24 19.13
N PRO A 17 21.99 28.76 18.41
CA PRO A 17 20.59 28.40 18.66
C PRO A 17 20.30 27.01 18.07
N VAL A 18 20.54 25.96 18.84
CA VAL A 18 20.22 24.56 18.47
C VAL A 18 18.73 24.44 18.09
N ALA A 19 17.86 25.13 18.80
CA ALA A 19 16.42 25.15 18.53
C ALA A 19 16.01 25.72 17.15
N ALA A 20 16.83 26.59 16.55
CA ALA A 20 16.56 27.11 15.21
C ALA A 20 16.94 26.08 14.11
N ALA A 21 17.98 25.30 14.34
CA ALA A 21 18.41 24.24 13.43
C ALA A 21 17.41 23.07 13.41
N GLU A 22 16.84 22.70 14.55
CA GLU A 22 15.81 21.66 14.65
C GLU A 22 14.52 22.07 13.90
N LYS A 23 14.05 23.29 14.11
CA LYS A 23 12.86 23.79 13.39
C LYS A 23 13.07 23.88 11.86
N GLN A 24 14.28 24.22 11.43
CA GLN A 24 14.62 24.26 9.99
C GLN A 24 14.65 22.85 9.39
N SER A 25 15.15 21.84 10.13
CA SER A 25 15.15 20.44 9.67
C SER A 25 13.74 19.87 9.58
N GLU A 26 12.87 20.13 10.54
CA GLU A 26 11.45 19.71 10.51
C GLU A 26 10.69 20.38 9.37
N GLN A 27 10.91 21.67 9.11
CA GLN A 27 10.28 22.38 8.00
C GLN A 27 10.80 21.91 6.63
N SER A 28 12.06 21.50 6.52
CA SER A 28 12.62 20.98 5.28
C SER A 28 12.10 19.57 4.99
N LEU A 29 12.00 18.71 6.01
CA LEU A 29 11.38 17.38 5.90
C LEU A 29 9.90 17.48 5.54
N GLY A 30 9.16 18.38 6.17
CA GLY A 30 7.74 18.61 5.86
C GLY A 30 7.53 19.11 4.42
N ARG A 31 8.40 19.97 3.89
CA ARG A 31 8.35 20.42 2.49
C ARG A 31 8.74 19.34 1.49
N GLN A 32 9.69 18.47 1.82
CA GLN A 32 10.05 17.32 0.97
C GLN A 32 8.92 16.29 0.90
N GLN A 33 8.22 16.05 2.00
CA GLN A 33 7.05 15.16 2.01
C GLN A 33 5.88 15.72 1.20
N GLN A 34 5.65 17.03 1.22
CA GLN A 34 4.56 17.68 0.46
C GLN A 34 4.77 17.63 -1.06
N ASN A 35 6.01 17.43 -1.53
CA ASN A 35 6.35 17.41 -2.96
C ASN A 35 6.60 16.01 -3.50
N TYR A 36 6.45 14.96 -2.67
CA TYR A 36 6.64 13.60 -3.13
C TYR A 36 5.38 13.08 -3.82
N THR A 37 5.45 12.92 -5.13
CA THR A 37 4.44 12.19 -5.91
C THR A 37 5.01 10.82 -6.27
N PRO A 38 4.39 9.72 -5.83
CA PRO A 38 4.84 8.39 -6.20
C PRO A 38 4.74 8.19 -7.71
N SER A 39 5.63 7.41 -8.30
CA SER A 39 5.48 7.04 -9.70
C SER A 39 4.27 6.11 -9.90
N LEU A 40 3.70 6.10 -11.11
CA LEU A 40 2.61 5.17 -11.44
C LEU A 40 3.01 3.71 -11.18
N ALA A 41 4.26 3.34 -11.43
CA ALA A 41 4.76 1.99 -11.15
C ALA A 41 4.70 1.62 -9.67
N VAL A 42 4.96 2.57 -8.76
CA VAL A 42 4.84 2.36 -7.32
C VAL A 42 3.37 2.13 -6.93
N VAL A 43 2.45 2.96 -7.43
CA VAL A 43 1.01 2.82 -7.14
C VAL A 43 0.49 1.48 -7.67
N MET A 44 0.84 1.12 -8.91
CA MET A 44 0.44 -0.16 -9.51
C MET A 44 1.05 -1.36 -8.79
N GLY A 45 2.27 -1.23 -8.24
CA GLY A 45 2.88 -2.25 -7.39
C GLY A 45 2.08 -2.51 -6.11
N LEU A 46 1.59 -1.46 -5.45
CA LEU A 46 0.72 -1.60 -4.28
C LEU A 46 -0.62 -2.26 -4.64
N ILE A 47 -1.21 -1.90 -5.78
CA ILE A 47 -2.44 -2.53 -6.29
C ILE A 47 -2.20 -4.02 -6.56
N GLN A 48 -1.07 -4.38 -7.17
CA GLN A 48 -0.72 -5.78 -7.43
C GLN A 48 -0.55 -6.59 -6.15
N VAL A 49 0.07 -6.03 -5.12
CA VAL A 49 0.20 -6.67 -3.80
C VAL A 49 -1.18 -6.90 -3.17
N SER A 50 -2.07 -5.89 -3.22
CA SER A 50 -3.43 -6.01 -2.69
C SER A 50 -4.27 -7.01 -3.49
N HIS A 51 -4.13 -7.05 -4.82
CA HIS A 51 -4.77 -8.03 -5.68
C HIS A 51 -4.39 -9.47 -5.28
N PHE A 52 -3.11 -9.70 -5.06
CA PHE A 52 -2.61 -11.00 -4.62
C PHE A 52 -3.15 -11.39 -3.23
N LYS A 53 -3.09 -10.46 -2.26
CA LYS A 53 -3.60 -10.69 -0.90
C LYS A 53 -5.10 -10.91 -0.89
N LEU A 54 -5.86 -10.21 -1.73
CA LEU A 54 -7.30 -10.38 -1.90
C LEU A 54 -7.64 -11.80 -2.38
N TRP A 55 -6.93 -12.27 -3.41
CA TRP A 55 -7.10 -13.63 -3.90
C TRP A 55 -6.85 -14.67 -2.79
N LEU A 56 -5.73 -14.53 -2.08
CA LEU A 56 -5.36 -15.45 -1.02
C LEU A 56 -6.38 -15.46 0.13
N ALA A 57 -6.81 -14.27 0.56
CA ALA A 57 -7.83 -14.13 1.59
C ALA A 57 -9.16 -14.78 1.20
N GLY A 58 -9.61 -14.60 -0.04
CA GLY A 58 -10.83 -15.21 -0.56
C GLY A 58 -10.72 -16.74 -0.62
N ASN A 59 -9.60 -17.28 -1.09
CA ASN A 59 -9.36 -18.73 -1.14
C ASN A 59 -9.34 -19.37 0.25
N LEU A 60 -8.76 -18.68 1.22
CA LEU A 60 -8.71 -19.15 2.63
C LEU A 60 -9.99 -18.80 3.41
N ARG A 61 -11.01 -18.22 2.75
CA ARG A 61 -12.28 -17.81 3.37
C ARG A 61 -12.12 -16.78 4.50
N ASN A 62 -11.01 -16.05 4.51
CA ASN A 62 -10.81 -14.89 5.39
C ASN A 62 -11.52 -13.67 4.81
N TRP A 63 -12.86 -13.65 4.92
CA TRP A 63 -13.71 -12.63 4.34
C TRP A 63 -13.44 -11.22 4.87
N PRO A 64 -13.16 -11.02 6.18
CA PRO A 64 -12.77 -9.70 6.68
C PRO A 64 -11.48 -9.18 6.03
N LEU A 65 -10.47 -10.04 5.85
CA LEU A 65 -9.25 -9.66 5.18
C LEU A 65 -9.48 -9.40 3.68
N ALA A 66 -10.33 -10.20 3.03
CA ALA A 66 -10.69 -9.98 1.63
C ALA A 66 -11.36 -8.61 1.43
N GLU A 67 -12.31 -8.22 2.28
CA GLU A 67 -12.95 -6.89 2.25
C GLU A 67 -11.92 -5.77 2.46
N TYR A 68 -11.03 -5.93 3.43
CA TYR A 68 -9.96 -4.98 3.68
C TYR A 68 -9.07 -4.80 2.45
N GLN A 69 -8.63 -5.90 1.81
CA GLN A 69 -7.75 -5.81 0.64
C GLN A 69 -8.47 -5.22 -0.57
N LEU A 70 -9.75 -5.51 -0.77
CA LEU A 70 -10.55 -4.88 -1.82
C LEU A 70 -10.66 -3.36 -1.60
N SER A 71 -10.87 -2.95 -0.36
CA SER A 71 -10.93 -1.54 0.01
C SER A 71 -9.60 -0.81 -0.24
N GLN A 72 -8.45 -1.42 0.15
CA GLN A 72 -7.12 -0.87 -0.12
C GLN A 72 -6.84 -0.74 -1.63
N MET A 73 -7.24 -1.73 -2.41
CA MET A 73 -7.06 -1.71 -3.85
C MET A 73 -7.91 -0.62 -4.52
N ASN A 74 -9.15 -0.45 -4.09
CA ASN A 74 -10.02 0.61 -4.60
C ASN A 74 -9.49 2.01 -4.23
N ALA A 75 -8.96 2.20 -3.02
CA ALA A 75 -8.33 3.45 -2.62
C ALA A 75 -7.11 3.75 -3.50
N ALA A 76 -6.22 2.79 -3.70
CA ALA A 76 -5.04 2.96 -4.55
C ALA A 76 -5.39 3.23 -6.03
N LEU A 77 -6.48 2.66 -6.54
CA LEU A 77 -7.01 2.97 -7.88
C LEU A 77 -7.54 4.41 -7.97
N GLN A 78 -8.16 4.92 -6.91
CA GLN A 78 -8.59 6.31 -6.82
C GLN A 78 -7.39 7.26 -6.77
N ASP A 79 -6.36 6.93 -5.99
CA ASP A 79 -5.11 7.69 -5.93
C ASP A 79 -4.42 7.72 -7.31
N ALA A 80 -4.36 6.59 -8.01
CA ALA A 80 -3.82 6.52 -9.36
C ALA A 80 -4.51 7.49 -10.32
N ARG A 81 -5.83 7.60 -10.25
CA ARG A 81 -6.60 8.56 -11.07
C ARG A 81 -6.31 10.00 -10.71
N ALA A 82 -6.25 10.30 -9.41
CA ALA A 82 -6.00 11.65 -8.93
C ALA A 82 -4.59 12.13 -9.32
N LEU A 83 -3.60 11.25 -9.22
CA LEU A 83 -2.20 11.56 -9.51
C LEU A 83 -1.87 11.53 -11.01
N PHE A 84 -2.59 10.73 -11.79
CA PHE A 84 -2.33 10.52 -13.22
C PHE A 84 -3.60 10.73 -14.07
N PRO A 85 -4.08 11.97 -14.21
CA PRO A 85 -5.36 12.27 -14.87
C PRO A 85 -5.41 11.92 -16.35
N ASN A 86 -4.25 11.73 -17.00
CA ASN A 86 -4.14 11.33 -18.40
C ASN A 86 -4.25 9.80 -18.61
N LEU A 87 -4.33 9.01 -17.53
CA LEU A 87 -4.68 7.61 -17.67
C LEU A 87 -6.10 7.50 -18.27
N PRO A 88 -6.35 6.54 -19.16
CA PRO A 88 -7.70 6.27 -19.68
C PRO A 88 -8.60 5.84 -18.53
N ALA A 89 -9.05 6.84 -17.78
CA ALA A 89 -9.69 6.67 -16.47
C ALA A 89 -11.15 6.23 -16.58
N ALA A 90 -11.74 6.37 -17.77
CA ALA A 90 -13.18 6.22 -17.91
C ALA A 90 -13.72 4.89 -17.38
N ASP A 91 -12.93 3.84 -17.44
CA ASP A 91 -13.41 2.49 -17.15
C ASP A 91 -12.92 1.86 -15.84
N THR A 92 -11.97 2.49 -15.15
CA THR A 92 -11.56 1.95 -13.83
C THR A 92 -12.66 2.14 -12.77
N SER A 93 -13.65 3.02 -13.01
CA SER A 93 -14.85 3.13 -12.16
C SER A 93 -15.83 1.99 -12.38
N ALA A 94 -15.78 1.37 -13.54
CA ALA A 94 -16.61 0.23 -13.92
C ALA A 94 -15.94 -1.12 -13.61
N MET A 95 -14.79 -1.13 -12.96
CA MET A 95 -14.19 -2.41 -12.55
C MET A 95 -15.16 -3.15 -11.64
N SER A 96 -15.27 -4.45 -11.84
CA SER A 96 -16.20 -5.38 -11.16
C SER A 96 -15.97 -5.48 -9.65
N SER A 97 -15.54 -4.37 -9.01
CA SER A 97 -15.35 -4.33 -7.55
C SER A 97 -16.65 -4.57 -6.79
N GLU A 98 -17.80 -4.21 -7.38
CA GLU A 98 -19.11 -4.48 -6.76
C GLU A 98 -19.44 -5.98 -6.76
N GLU A 99 -19.15 -6.70 -7.83
CA GLU A 99 -19.36 -8.15 -7.88
C GLU A 99 -18.45 -8.87 -6.87
N LEU A 100 -17.18 -8.42 -6.73
CA LEU A 100 -16.27 -8.92 -5.71
C LEU A 100 -16.77 -8.61 -4.30
N ARG A 101 -17.24 -7.39 -4.06
CA ARG A 101 -17.79 -6.99 -2.76
C ARG A 101 -19.01 -7.83 -2.40
N ASP A 102 -19.92 -8.07 -3.34
CA ASP A 102 -21.09 -8.93 -3.11
C ASP A 102 -20.67 -10.37 -2.80
N ALA A 103 -19.72 -10.92 -3.55
CA ALA A 103 -19.21 -12.27 -3.30
C ALA A 103 -18.55 -12.41 -1.92
N ILE A 104 -17.80 -11.39 -1.47
CA ILE A 104 -17.17 -11.33 -0.15
C ILE A 104 -18.25 -11.23 0.93
N ARG A 105 -19.21 -10.31 0.78
CA ARG A 105 -20.31 -10.10 1.72
C ARG A 105 -21.18 -11.35 1.91
N THR A 106 -21.47 -12.05 0.81
CA THR A 106 -22.26 -13.29 0.84
C THR A 106 -21.42 -14.53 1.16
N LYS A 107 -20.10 -14.37 1.35
CA LYS A 107 -19.16 -15.45 1.63
C LYS A 107 -19.19 -16.57 0.57
N GLY A 108 -19.49 -16.20 -0.66
CA GLY A 108 -19.71 -17.11 -1.80
C GLY A 108 -18.42 -17.44 -2.54
N GLY A 109 -17.78 -18.56 -2.21
CA GLY A 109 -16.48 -18.91 -2.80
C GLY A 109 -16.46 -19.00 -4.33
N ALA A 110 -17.40 -19.73 -4.93
CA ALA A 110 -17.48 -19.83 -6.39
C ALA A 110 -17.80 -18.48 -7.07
N LYS A 111 -18.64 -17.65 -6.43
CA LYS A 111 -18.91 -16.27 -6.88
C LYS A 111 -17.65 -15.41 -6.78
N PHE A 112 -16.89 -15.56 -5.71
CA PHE A 112 -15.63 -14.83 -5.52
C PHE A 112 -14.63 -15.19 -6.62
N ASP A 113 -14.44 -16.47 -6.93
CA ASP A 113 -13.51 -16.94 -7.96
C ASP A 113 -13.86 -16.34 -9.32
N ALA A 114 -15.13 -16.36 -9.69
CA ALA A 114 -15.62 -15.81 -10.94
C ALA A 114 -15.45 -14.28 -11.01
N ALA A 115 -15.84 -13.56 -9.96
CA ALA A 115 -15.71 -12.11 -9.88
C ALA A 115 -14.25 -11.68 -9.86
N PHE A 116 -13.37 -12.43 -9.18
CA PHE A 116 -11.95 -12.14 -9.14
C PHE A 116 -11.29 -12.34 -10.51
N ALA A 117 -11.64 -13.40 -11.24
CA ALA A 117 -11.14 -13.63 -12.59
C ALA A 117 -11.58 -12.49 -13.54
N LYS A 118 -12.83 -12.05 -13.44
CA LYS A 118 -13.34 -10.91 -14.22
C LYS A 118 -12.58 -9.63 -13.89
N PHE A 119 -12.42 -9.32 -12.61
CA PHE A 119 -11.66 -8.16 -12.15
C PHE A 119 -10.21 -8.18 -12.67
N THR A 120 -9.55 -9.34 -12.62
CA THR A 120 -8.18 -9.52 -13.15
C THR A 120 -8.15 -9.26 -14.67
N SER A 121 -9.17 -9.70 -15.42
CA SER A 121 -9.29 -9.44 -16.85
C SER A 121 -9.42 -7.94 -17.15
N GLU A 122 -10.16 -7.20 -16.34
CA GLU A 122 -10.32 -5.76 -16.49
C GLU A 122 -9.00 -5.00 -16.24
N CYS A 123 -8.17 -5.45 -15.28
CA CYS A 123 -6.80 -4.92 -15.10
C CYS A 123 -5.99 -5.07 -16.40
N ASN A 124 -6.03 -6.25 -17.00
CA ASN A 124 -5.31 -6.51 -18.24
C ASN A 124 -5.84 -5.69 -19.42
N SER A 125 -7.15 -5.50 -19.52
CA SER A 125 -7.77 -4.66 -20.54
C SER A 125 -7.33 -3.20 -20.42
N CYS A 126 -7.17 -2.68 -19.19
CA CYS A 126 -6.61 -1.36 -18.98
C CYS A 126 -5.14 -1.30 -19.45
N HIS A 127 -4.31 -2.26 -19.07
CA HIS A 127 -2.91 -2.34 -19.51
C HIS A 127 -2.79 -2.35 -21.05
N GLU A 128 -3.66 -3.05 -21.73
CA GLU A 128 -3.68 -3.07 -23.19
C GLU A 128 -4.02 -1.69 -23.79
N ARG A 129 -5.01 -1.00 -23.24
CA ARG A 129 -5.41 0.34 -23.71
C ARG A 129 -4.32 1.39 -23.52
N VAL A 130 -3.52 1.27 -22.46
CA VAL A 130 -2.39 2.20 -22.21
C VAL A 130 -1.08 1.77 -22.87
N GLY A 131 -1.10 0.75 -23.74
CA GLY A 131 0.09 0.28 -24.45
C GLY A 131 1.03 -0.62 -23.64
N LEU A 132 0.62 -1.04 -22.45
CA LEU A 132 1.41 -1.88 -21.53
C LEU A 132 0.99 -3.35 -21.59
N ARG A 133 0.63 -3.84 -22.80
CA ARG A 133 0.17 -5.22 -23.04
C ARG A 133 1.14 -6.32 -22.56
N PHE A 134 2.39 -5.97 -22.36
CA PHE A 134 3.43 -6.89 -21.82
C PHE A 134 3.32 -7.09 -20.30
N ILE A 135 2.56 -6.23 -19.59
CA ILE A 135 2.25 -6.39 -18.18
C ILE A 135 0.95 -7.18 -18.08
N LYS A 136 1.06 -8.47 -17.79
CA LYS A 136 -0.10 -9.37 -17.64
C LYS A 136 -0.28 -9.78 -16.17
N ILE A 137 -1.40 -9.34 -15.61
CA ILE A 137 -1.84 -9.80 -14.29
C ILE A 137 -2.51 -11.16 -14.46
N ARG A 138 -2.21 -12.09 -13.58
CA ARG A 138 -2.80 -13.43 -13.61
C ARG A 138 -3.50 -13.71 -12.28
N VAL A 139 -4.56 -14.52 -12.34
CA VAL A 139 -5.10 -15.16 -11.16
C VAL A 139 -4.00 -16.09 -10.62
N PRO A 140 -3.57 -15.94 -9.37
CA PRO A 140 -2.52 -16.80 -8.82
C PRO A 140 -2.98 -18.25 -8.79
N ALA A 141 -2.18 -19.18 -9.32
CA ALA A 141 -2.45 -20.62 -9.20
C ALA A 141 -2.01 -21.15 -7.84
N THR A 142 -0.91 -20.60 -7.32
CA THR A 142 -0.35 -20.90 -6.00
C THR A 142 0.23 -19.61 -5.42
N SER A 143 0.28 -19.50 -4.10
CA SER A 143 0.91 -18.36 -3.46
C SER A 143 2.43 -18.49 -3.55
N PRO A 144 3.15 -17.57 -4.21
CA PRO A 144 4.61 -17.52 -4.14
C PRO A 144 5.12 -17.20 -2.72
N ILE A 145 4.23 -16.71 -1.85
CA ILE A 145 4.53 -16.36 -0.46
C ILE A 145 4.24 -17.56 0.47
N MET A 146 3.51 -18.59 0.02
CA MET A 146 3.17 -19.75 0.86
C MET A 146 4.40 -20.60 1.27
N THR A 147 5.54 -20.35 0.69
CA THR A 147 6.82 -20.95 1.11
C THR A 147 7.53 -20.12 2.19
N SER A 148 7.02 -18.94 2.55
CA SER A 148 7.58 -18.10 3.60
C SER A 148 6.87 -18.34 4.93
N PRO A 149 7.59 -18.51 6.04
CA PRO A 149 7.01 -18.66 7.38
C PRO A 149 6.13 -17.48 7.80
N LEU A 150 6.30 -16.31 7.18
CA LEU A 150 5.56 -15.08 7.48
C LEU A 150 4.18 -15.01 6.81
N SER A 151 3.81 -15.98 5.96
CA SER A 151 2.64 -15.84 5.10
C SER A 151 1.39 -16.54 5.60
N ASN A 152 1.52 -17.58 6.41
CA ASN A 152 0.38 -18.42 6.77
C ASN A 152 -0.47 -17.82 7.91
N GLU A 153 0.14 -17.15 8.87
CA GLU A 153 -0.57 -16.66 10.04
C GLU A 153 -1.45 -15.44 9.72
N SER A 154 -1.02 -14.58 8.80
CA SER A 154 -1.76 -13.36 8.43
C SER A 154 -3.00 -13.59 7.57
N PHE A 155 -3.15 -14.77 6.97
CA PHE A 155 -4.24 -15.07 6.04
C PHE A 155 -5.24 -16.08 6.57
N VAL A 156 -4.91 -16.78 7.65
CA VAL A 156 -5.84 -17.70 8.33
C VAL A 156 -6.87 -16.86 9.09
N PRO A 157 -8.16 -17.20 9.04
CA PRO A 157 -9.18 -16.53 9.84
C PRO A 157 -8.89 -16.68 11.33
N ASP A 158 -8.91 -15.57 12.09
CA ASP A 158 -8.73 -15.56 13.55
C ASP A 158 -9.72 -16.45 14.32
N GLN A 159 -10.80 -16.85 13.66
CA GLN A 159 -11.87 -17.65 14.23
C GLN A 159 -11.73 -19.16 13.98
N ALA A 160 -10.65 -19.61 13.37
CA ALA A 160 -10.37 -21.02 13.37
C ALA A 160 -10.09 -21.42 14.83
N PRO A 161 -10.94 -22.29 15.47
CA PRO A 161 -10.65 -22.73 16.81
C PRO A 161 -9.27 -23.35 16.79
N SER A 162 -8.39 -22.90 17.67
CA SER A 162 -7.07 -23.48 17.84
C SER A 162 -7.24 -24.99 17.98
N SER A 163 -6.81 -25.75 16.98
CA SER A 163 -6.86 -27.21 17.07
C SER A 163 -6.19 -27.60 18.36
N PRO A 164 -6.85 -28.39 19.23
CA PRO A 164 -6.22 -28.85 20.45
C PRO A 164 -4.94 -29.57 20.07
N ALA A 165 -3.82 -29.11 20.63
CA ALA A 165 -2.53 -29.74 20.41
C ALA A 165 -2.69 -31.25 20.61
N ARG A 166 -2.39 -32.03 19.56
CA ARG A 166 -2.35 -33.48 19.66
C ARG A 166 -1.26 -33.82 20.68
N ARG A 167 -1.71 -34.32 21.82
CA ARG A 167 -0.83 -34.93 22.82
C ARG A 167 -0.33 -36.28 22.32
#